data_ea1a6e25b72c43615f7de40df9101c1e
#
_entry.id   ea1a6e25b72c43615f7de40df9101c1e
#
_cell.length_a   1.000
_cell.length_b   1.000
_cell.length_c   1.000
_cell.angle_alpha   90.00
_cell.angle_beta   90.00
_cell.angle_gamma   90.00
#
_symmetry.space_group_name_H-M   'P 1'
#
loop_
_entity.id
_entity.type
_entity.pdbx_description
1 polymer ?
#
loop_
_entity_poly.entity_id
_entity_poly.type
_entity_poly.pdbx_seq_one_letter_code
_entity_poly.pdbx_strand_id
1 'polypeptide(L)'
;MKNYVILTASAKTPYDYWYREAKQRIEEKGYEVCVPYLPQNEHQNYKAWARVILAYFKAGVINKETTIIAHDVACVFITRLLVENKLSVSGIIAVSPFNTILGMDNDNLNKSFITRYEKLQKVERFVKFYHVFVSDNDPIVSVEESTKFCESVTAKTHEVGNAGHFTEIEKFDELISLIDSINEII
;
A
#
# COMPACT_ATOMS: atom_id res chain seq x y z
N MET A 1 15.61 -10.25 9.35
CA MET A 1 16.02 -8.83 9.22
C MET A 1 14.80 -8.06 8.76
N LYS A 2 14.51 -6.89 9.36
CA LYS A 2 13.42 -6.03 8.93
C LYS A 2 13.69 -5.55 7.50
N ASN A 3 12.71 -5.60 6.64
CA ASN A 3 12.79 -5.13 5.26
C ASN A 3 11.48 -4.48 4.82
N TYR A 4 11.53 -3.75 3.72
CA TYR A 4 10.40 -3.03 3.17
C TYR A 4 10.07 -3.48 1.75
N VAL A 5 8.79 -3.45 1.44
CA VAL A 5 8.30 -3.62 0.06
C VAL A 5 7.37 -2.45 -0.27
N ILE A 6 7.66 -1.75 -1.37
CA ILE A 6 6.82 -0.65 -1.86
C ILE A 6 6.01 -1.17 -3.05
N LEU A 7 4.69 -1.11 -2.94
CA LEU A 7 3.75 -1.47 -4.00
C LEU A 7 3.19 -0.20 -4.64
N THR A 8 3.42 -0.06 -5.93
CA THR A 8 3.09 1.13 -6.71
C THR A 8 1.60 1.26 -7.00
N ALA A 9 1.13 2.47 -7.26
CA ALA A 9 -0.23 2.77 -7.68
C ALA A 9 -0.59 2.14 -9.04
N SER A 10 -1.89 2.19 -9.39
CA SER A 10 -2.42 1.76 -10.69
C SER A 10 -1.63 2.36 -11.85
N ALA A 11 -1.25 1.54 -12.80
CA ALA A 11 -0.49 1.92 -14.00
C ALA A 11 0.82 2.68 -13.73
N LYS A 12 1.45 2.43 -12.56
CA LYS A 12 2.72 3.06 -12.17
C LYS A 12 3.85 2.06 -12.03
N THR A 13 5.07 2.55 -12.29
CA THR A 13 6.32 1.80 -12.19
C THR A 13 7.08 2.16 -10.91
N PRO A 14 8.12 1.43 -10.53
CA PRO A 14 9.02 1.81 -9.45
C PRO A 14 9.75 3.16 -9.63
N TYR A 15 9.69 3.76 -10.81
CA TYR A 15 10.33 5.04 -11.11
C TYR A 15 9.38 6.24 -11.07
N ASP A 16 8.08 6.00 -10.89
CA ASP A 16 7.08 7.06 -10.78
C ASP A 16 7.02 7.61 -9.34
N TYR A 17 6.49 8.81 -9.21
CA TYR A 17 6.22 9.47 -7.92
C TYR A 17 7.42 9.43 -6.95
N TRP A 18 7.16 9.20 -5.68
CA TRP A 18 8.13 9.16 -4.57
C TRP A 18 8.78 7.79 -4.34
N TYR A 19 8.43 6.75 -5.08
CA TYR A 19 8.84 5.37 -4.75
C TYR A 19 10.35 5.18 -4.74
N ARG A 20 11.04 5.76 -5.73
CA ARG A 20 12.52 5.68 -5.81
C ARG A 20 13.19 6.40 -4.66
N GLU A 21 12.69 7.59 -4.31
CA GLU A 21 13.24 8.37 -3.20
C GLU A 21 12.97 7.69 -1.87
N ALA A 22 11.75 7.17 -1.65
CA ALA A 22 11.42 6.38 -0.48
C ALA A 22 12.36 5.20 -0.31
N LYS A 23 12.58 4.44 -1.39
CA LYS A 23 13.54 3.34 -1.40
C LYS A 23 14.90 3.80 -0.92
N GLN A 24 15.45 4.85 -1.52
CA GLN A 24 16.78 5.38 -1.16
C GLN A 24 16.86 5.79 0.30
N ARG A 25 15.92 6.60 0.80
CA ARG A 25 15.91 7.08 2.19
C ARG A 25 15.81 5.95 3.21
N ILE A 26 15.04 4.91 2.92
CA ILE A 26 14.92 3.73 3.79
C ILE A 26 16.21 2.90 3.74
N GLU A 27 16.84 2.76 2.57
CA GLU A 27 18.12 2.05 2.41
C GLU A 27 19.28 2.77 3.12
N GLU A 28 19.30 4.10 3.12
CA GLU A 28 20.29 4.92 3.88
C GLU A 28 20.23 4.66 5.40
N LYS A 29 19.12 4.16 5.91
CA LYS A 29 18.92 3.74 7.30
C LYS A 29 19.32 2.29 7.56
N GLY A 30 19.83 1.59 6.56
CA GLY A 30 20.31 0.21 6.67
C GLY A 30 19.25 -0.87 6.48
N TYR A 31 18.07 -0.53 5.96
CA TYR A 31 17.03 -1.51 5.64
C TYR A 31 17.05 -1.93 4.18
N GLU A 32 16.73 -3.18 3.90
CA GLU A 32 16.52 -3.64 2.53
C GLU A 32 15.15 -3.20 2.01
N VAL A 33 15.10 -2.68 0.77
CA VAL A 33 13.85 -2.25 0.13
C VAL A 33 13.70 -2.88 -1.24
N CYS A 34 12.56 -3.52 -1.47
CA CYS A 34 12.16 -4.03 -2.77
C CYS A 34 10.97 -3.23 -3.32
N VAL A 35 11.04 -2.85 -4.60
CA VAL A 35 9.91 -2.25 -5.33
C VAL A 35 9.61 -3.13 -6.53
N PRO A 36 8.69 -4.09 -6.43
CA PRO A 36 8.39 -5.02 -7.52
C PRO A 36 7.80 -4.31 -8.73
N TYR A 37 8.21 -4.73 -9.93
CA TYR A 37 7.47 -4.43 -11.14
C TYR A 37 6.19 -5.26 -11.18
N LEU A 38 5.05 -4.59 -11.12
CA LEU A 38 3.74 -5.23 -11.24
C LEU A 38 3.22 -5.10 -12.68
N PRO A 39 2.51 -6.09 -13.20
CA PRO A 39 1.87 -6.00 -14.52
C PRO A 39 0.96 -4.77 -14.63
N GLN A 40 1.09 -4.01 -15.71
CA GLN A 40 0.41 -2.74 -15.93
C GLN A 40 -0.49 -2.77 -17.15
N ASN A 41 -1.27 -1.70 -17.34
CA ASN A 41 -2.19 -1.51 -18.46
C ASN A 41 -3.16 -2.71 -18.60
N GLU A 42 -3.36 -3.25 -19.78
CA GLU A 42 -4.23 -4.40 -20.04
C GLU A 42 -3.87 -5.68 -19.26
N HIS A 43 -2.64 -5.76 -18.75
CA HIS A 43 -2.18 -6.88 -17.92
C HIS A 43 -2.40 -6.64 -16.42
N GLN A 44 -2.82 -5.44 -16.02
CA GLN A 44 -3.11 -5.10 -14.63
C GLN A 44 -4.40 -5.79 -14.19
N ASN A 45 -4.28 -6.73 -13.29
CA ASN A 45 -5.40 -7.35 -12.59
C ASN A 45 -4.94 -8.07 -11.33
N TYR A 46 -5.88 -8.34 -10.43
CA TYR A 46 -5.61 -8.99 -9.15
C TYR A 46 -4.81 -10.29 -9.29
N LYS A 47 -5.20 -11.18 -10.23
CA LYS A 47 -4.53 -12.49 -10.39
C LYS A 47 -3.09 -12.35 -10.88
N ALA A 48 -2.84 -11.41 -11.79
CA ALA A 48 -1.50 -11.16 -12.31
C ALA A 48 -0.58 -10.59 -11.22
N TRP A 49 -1.06 -9.61 -10.45
CA TRP A 49 -0.32 -9.05 -9.31
C TRP A 49 -0.10 -10.08 -8.21
N ALA A 50 -1.12 -10.88 -7.88
CA ALA A 50 -1.03 -11.94 -6.87
C ALA A 50 0.06 -12.96 -7.24
N ARG A 51 0.17 -13.35 -8.51
CA ARG A 51 1.21 -14.27 -8.97
C ARG A 51 2.61 -13.73 -8.69
N VAL A 52 2.84 -12.45 -8.94
CA VAL A 52 4.13 -11.80 -8.68
C VAL A 52 4.41 -11.77 -7.17
N ILE A 53 3.51 -11.24 -6.38
CA ILE A 53 3.75 -11.06 -4.94
C ILE A 53 3.83 -12.40 -4.20
N LEU A 54 3.04 -13.40 -4.58
CA LEU A 54 3.17 -14.75 -4.02
C LEU A 54 4.53 -15.39 -4.34
N ALA A 55 5.14 -15.09 -5.48
CA ALA A 55 6.50 -15.53 -5.78
C ALA A 55 7.54 -14.89 -4.84
N TYR A 56 7.37 -13.61 -4.47
CA TYR A 56 8.21 -12.94 -3.47
C TYR A 56 8.05 -13.54 -2.07
N PHE A 57 6.83 -13.91 -1.67
CA PHE A 57 6.60 -14.66 -0.44
C PHE A 57 7.30 -16.03 -0.48
N LYS A 58 7.14 -16.76 -1.57
CA LYS A 58 7.79 -18.07 -1.75
C LYS A 58 9.31 -18.00 -1.72
N ALA A 59 9.89 -16.92 -2.24
CA ALA A 59 11.32 -16.66 -2.22
C ALA A 59 11.85 -16.15 -0.86
N GLY A 60 10.96 -15.88 0.11
CA GLY A 60 11.33 -15.33 1.42
C GLY A 60 11.67 -13.84 1.43
N VAL A 61 11.55 -13.17 0.29
CA VAL A 61 11.75 -11.70 0.18
C VAL A 61 10.67 -10.95 0.96
N ILE A 62 9.43 -11.43 0.88
CA ILE A 62 8.34 -10.95 1.74
C ILE A 62 8.12 -12.00 2.83
N ASN A 63 8.17 -11.59 4.09
CA ASN A 63 8.05 -12.46 5.26
C ASN A 63 7.42 -11.71 6.45
N LYS A 64 7.38 -12.34 7.63
CA LYS A 64 6.73 -11.79 8.83
C LYS A 64 7.39 -10.52 9.38
N GLU A 65 8.61 -10.22 8.98
CA GLU A 65 9.33 -9.01 9.39
C GLU A 65 9.23 -7.88 8.35
N THR A 66 8.57 -8.15 7.20
CA THR A 66 8.41 -7.17 6.13
C THR A 66 7.35 -6.13 6.47
N THR A 67 7.67 -4.86 6.32
CA THR A 67 6.69 -3.77 6.26
C THR A 67 6.35 -3.48 4.81
N ILE A 68 5.06 -3.45 4.48
CA ILE A 68 4.59 -3.14 3.12
C ILE A 68 4.04 -1.72 3.09
N ILE A 69 4.61 -0.90 2.20
CA ILE A 69 4.09 0.43 1.87
C ILE A 69 3.33 0.27 0.56
N ALA A 70 2.04 0.55 0.57
CA ALA A 70 1.18 0.40 -0.60
C ALA A 70 0.51 1.72 -0.96
N HIS A 71 0.38 2.03 -2.25
CA HIS A 71 -0.25 3.25 -2.73
C HIS A 71 -1.45 2.91 -3.62
N ASP A 72 -2.55 3.69 -3.46
CA ASP A 72 -3.72 3.61 -4.34
C ASP A 72 -4.36 2.19 -4.30
N VAL A 73 -4.67 1.60 -5.44
CA VAL A 73 -5.25 0.25 -5.56
C VAL A 73 -4.40 -0.86 -4.93
N ALA A 74 -3.09 -0.64 -4.80
CA ALA A 74 -2.21 -1.60 -4.15
C ALA A 74 -2.55 -1.82 -2.66
N CYS A 75 -3.23 -0.86 -2.02
CA CYS A 75 -3.68 -0.99 -0.64
C CYS A 75 -4.74 -2.09 -0.49
N VAL A 76 -5.80 -2.04 -1.30
CA VAL A 76 -6.83 -3.09 -1.28
C VAL A 76 -6.26 -4.42 -1.79
N PHE A 77 -5.40 -4.38 -2.80
CA PHE A 77 -4.75 -5.56 -3.34
C PHE A 77 -4.01 -6.36 -2.27
N ILE A 78 -3.06 -5.72 -1.57
CA ILE A 78 -2.22 -6.44 -0.59
C ILE A 78 -3.03 -6.89 0.62
N THR A 79 -3.94 -6.06 1.11
CA THR A 79 -4.83 -6.40 2.22
C THR A 79 -5.63 -7.67 1.91
N ARG A 80 -6.26 -7.71 0.75
CA ARG A 80 -7.01 -8.86 0.26
C ARG A 80 -6.11 -10.10 0.08
N LEU A 81 -4.92 -9.92 -0.50
CA LEU A 81 -3.97 -11.01 -0.75
C LEU A 81 -3.56 -11.71 0.55
N LEU A 82 -3.21 -10.93 1.59
CA LEU A 82 -2.83 -11.48 2.89
C LEU A 82 -3.96 -12.31 3.50
N VAL A 83 -5.18 -11.79 3.47
CA VAL A 83 -6.36 -12.47 4.03
C VAL A 83 -6.69 -13.75 3.26
N GLU A 84 -6.75 -13.67 1.92
CA GLU A 84 -7.13 -14.81 1.08
C GLU A 84 -6.11 -15.97 1.15
N ASN A 85 -4.82 -15.65 1.32
CA ASN A 85 -3.75 -16.65 1.36
C ASN A 85 -3.24 -16.96 2.78
N LYS A 86 -3.80 -16.33 3.83
CA LYS A 86 -3.38 -16.48 5.23
C LYS A 86 -1.89 -16.19 5.42
N LEU A 87 -1.39 -15.14 4.76
CA LEU A 87 -0.01 -14.69 4.82
C LEU A 87 0.15 -13.56 5.83
N SER A 88 1.25 -13.54 6.55
CA SER A 88 1.52 -12.51 7.56
C SER A 88 2.75 -11.69 7.19
N VAL A 89 2.69 -10.39 7.52
CA VAL A 89 3.78 -9.42 7.43
C VAL A 89 3.89 -8.65 8.75
N SER A 90 4.92 -7.83 8.92
CA SER A 90 5.04 -6.98 10.11
C SER A 90 3.92 -5.95 10.18
N GLY A 91 3.68 -5.24 9.08
CA GLY A 91 2.62 -4.26 9.02
C GLY A 91 2.40 -3.70 7.62
N ILE A 92 1.36 -2.88 7.49
CA ILE A 92 1.02 -2.17 6.25
C ILE A 92 0.96 -0.67 6.54
N ILE A 93 1.54 0.10 5.62
CA ILE A 93 1.38 1.54 5.50
C ILE A 93 0.68 1.78 4.16
N ALA A 94 -0.58 2.15 4.21
CA ALA A 94 -1.40 2.41 3.04
C ALA A 94 -1.50 3.92 2.77
N VAL A 95 -1.31 4.33 1.54
CA VAL A 95 -1.34 5.72 1.09
C VAL A 95 -2.46 5.90 0.08
N SER A 96 -3.39 6.81 0.32
CA SER A 96 -4.60 7.05 -0.48
C SER A 96 -5.35 5.75 -0.85
N PRO A 97 -5.78 4.94 0.14
CA PRO A 97 -6.44 3.68 -0.13
C PRO A 97 -7.89 3.86 -0.57
N PHE A 98 -8.37 2.96 -1.39
CA PHE A 98 -9.79 2.83 -1.73
C PHE A 98 -10.18 1.36 -1.99
N ASN A 99 -11.48 1.08 -1.98
CA ASN A 99 -12.04 -0.24 -2.30
C ASN A 99 -13.38 -0.11 -3.04
N THR A 100 -13.48 0.83 -3.96
CA THR A 100 -14.69 1.06 -4.77
C THR A 100 -14.33 1.42 -6.21
N ILE A 101 -15.34 1.52 -7.06
CA ILE A 101 -15.24 2.11 -8.39
C ILE A 101 -15.34 3.63 -8.23
N LEU A 102 -14.32 4.36 -8.67
CA LEU A 102 -14.19 5.80 -8.43
C LEU A 102 -14.86 6.70 -9.47
N GLY A 103 -15.34 6.12 -10.58
CA GLY A 103 -15.90 6.87 -11.70
C GLY A 103 -14.84 7.45 -12.65
N MET A 104 -13.63 6.89 -12.62
CA MET A 104 -12.49 7.37 -13.42
C MET A 104 -12.27 6.51 -14.67
N ASP A 105 -11.59 7.05 -15.68
CA ASP A 105 -11.31 6.35 -16.94
C ASP A 105 -10.55 5.02 -16.76
N ASN A 106 -9.73 4.94 -15.72
CA ASN A 106 -8.93 3.75 -15.42
C ASN A 106 -9.61 2.72 -14.49
N ASP A 107 -10.87 2.90 -14.13
CA ASP A 107 -11.61 1.95 -13.26
C ASP A 107 -11.62 0.52 -13.81
N ASN A 108 -11.60 0.37 -15.13
CA ASN A 108 -11.50 -0.95 -15.77
C ASN A 108 -10.24 -1.72 -15.38
N LEU A 109 -9.13 -1.02 -15.08
CA LEU A 109 -7.89 -1.63 -14.61
C LEU A 109 -8.00 -2.05 -13.14
N ASN A 110 -8.81 -1.34 -12.36
CA ASN A 110 -8.88 -1.50 -10.91
C ASN A 110 -10.00 -2.44 -10.43
N LYS A 111 -11.04 -2.64 -11.23
CA LYS A 111 -12.25 -3.42 -10.82
C LYS A 111 -11.95 -4.82 -10.28
N SER A 112 -10.92 -5.49 -10.77
CA SER A 112 -10.59 -6.86 -10.32
C SER A 112 -10.01 -6.92 -8.91
N PHE A 113 -9.53 -5.80 -8.38
CA PHE A 113 -8.96 -5.68 -7.03
C PHE A 113 -10.04 -5.46 -5.97
N ILE A 114 -11.13 -4.80 -6.35
CA ILE A 114 -12.22 -4.44 -5.45
C ILE A 114 -12.86 -5.70 -4.86
N THR A 115 -13.16 -5.64 -3.56
CA THR A 115 -13.75 -6.74 -2.81
C THR A 115 -14.74 -6.22 -1.76
N ARG A 116 -15.41 -7.12 -1.05
CA ARG A 116 -16.28 -6.70 0.06
C ARG A 116 -15.43 -6.26 1.25
N TYR A 117 -15.82 -5.19 1.92
CA TYR A 117 -15.13 -4.65 3.10
C TYR A 117 -15.00 -5.68 4.24
N GLU A 118 -16.02 -6.52 4.47
CA GLU A 118 -15.99 -7.54 5.52
C GLU A 118 -14.88 -8.58 5.33
N LYS A 119 -14.39 -8.74 4.10
CA LYS A 119 -13.23 -9.59 3.86
C LYS A 119 -11.94 -8.94 4.33
N LEU A 120 -11.82 -7.60 4.20
CA LEU A 120 -10.63 -6.85 4.58
C LEU A 120 -10.42 -6.81 6.09
N GLN A 121 -11.50 -6.77 6.90
CA GLN A 121 -11.45 -6.75 8.37
C GLN A 121 -10.55 -7.84 8.97
N LYS A 122 -10.47 -8.99 8.32
CA LYS A 122 -9.67 -10.12 8.81
C LYS A 122 -8.16 -9.88 8.74
N VAL A 123 -7.70 -8.78 8.13
CA VAL A 123 -6.27 -8.47 7.98
C VAL A 123 -5.56 -8.28 9.32
N GLU A 124 -6.25 -7.86 10.37
CA GLU A 124 -5.73 -7.73 11.74
C GLU A 124 -5.05 -9.00 12.27
N ARG A 125 -5.42 -10.18 11.73
CA ARG A 125 -4.82 -11.46 12.09
C ARG A 125 -3.47 -11.71 11.43
N PHE A 126 -3.10 -10.90 10.46
CA PHE A 126 -1.96 -11.11 9.58
C PHE A 126 -0.94 -9.98 9.63
N VAL A 127 -1.24 -8.88 10.36
CA VAL A 127 -0.36 -7.73 10.54
C VAL A 127 -0.31 -7.33 12.02
N LYS A 128 0.83 -6.78 12.47
CA LYS A 128 0.96 -6.23 13.83
C LYS A 128 0.44 -4.79 13.90
N PHE A 129 0.50 -4.05 12.79
CA PHE A 129 0.00 -2.69 12.67
C PHE A 129 -0.53 -2.41 11.28
N TYR A 130 -1.45 -1.45 11.19
CA TYR A 130 -1.97 -0.93 9.94
C TYR A 130 -2.10 0.59 10.05
N HIS A 131 -1.33 1.33 9.26
CA HIS A 131 -1.38 2.79 9.18
C HIS A 131 -1.92 3.21 7.82
N VAL A 132 -2.71 4.28 7.79
CA VAL A 132 -3.29 4.83 6.57
C VAL A 132 -3.03 6.33 6.50
N PHE A 133 -2.51 6.79 5.38
CA PHE A 133 -2.37 8.19 5.02
C PHE A 133 -3.52 8.63 4.15
N VAL A 134 -4.22 9.68 4.57
CA VAL A 134 -5.36 10.29 3.89
C VAL A 134 -5.06 11.76 3.65
N SER A 135 -5.36 12.28 2.46
CA SER A 135 -5.26 13.69 2.15
C SER A 135 -6.66 14.33 2.13
N ASP A 136 -6.76 15.53 2.70
CA ASP A 136 -8.01 16.29 2.73
C ASP A 136 -8.44 16.86 1.37
N ASN A 137 -7.53 16.89 0.39
CA ASN A 137 -7.76 17.43 -0.95
C ASN A 137 -7.38 16.44 -2.07
N ASP A 138 -7.42 15.13 -1.83
CA ASP A 138 -7.14 14.12 -2.84
C ASP A 138 -8.16 14.23 -4.00
N PRO A 139 -7.72 14.51 -5.25
CA PRO A 139 -8.63 14.70 -6.39
C PRO A 139 -9.14 13.36 -6.98
N ILE A 140 -8.61 12.23 -6.51
CA ILE A 140 -8.91 10.89 -7.03
C ILE A 140 -9.73 10.09 -6.03
N VAL A 141 -9.26 10.01 -4.78
CA VAL A 141 -9.89 9.24 -3.71
C VAL A 141 -10.49 10.20 -2.69
N SER A 142 -11.80 10.21 -2.57
CA SER A 142 -12.47 11.07 -1.59
C SER A 142 -12.10 10.67 -0.16
N VAL A 143 -12.12 11.65 0.74
CA VAL A 143 -11.92 11.42 2.19
C VAL A 143 -12.91 10.37 2.71
N GLU A 144 -14.17 10.41 2.25
CA GLU A 144 -15.21 9.44 2.63
C GLU A 144 -14.81 8.01 2.26
N GLU A 145 -14.27 7.79 1.06
CA GLU A 145 -13.87 6.46 0.60
C GLU A 145 -12.64 5.95 1.38
N SER A 146 -11.65 6.81 1.58
CA SER A 146 -10.49 6.48 2.43
C SER A 146 -10.91 6.17 3.87
N THR A 147 -11.86 6.91 4.43
CA THR A 147 -12.39 6.66 5.79
C THR A 147 -13.07 5.29 5.88
N LYS A 148 -13.93 4.94 4.91
CA LYS A 148 -14.54 3.60 4.83
C LYS A 148 -13.49 2.49 4.77
N PHE A 149 -12.42 2.72 4.01
CA PHE A 149 -11.30 1.78 3.96
C PHE A 149 -10.62 1.65 5.33
N CYS A 150 -10.29 2.77 5.99
CA CYS A 150 -9.65 2.79 7.32
C CYS A 150 -10.46 2.02 8.36
N GLU A 151 -11.77 2.24 8.42
CA GLU A 151 -12.69 1.55 9.33
C GLU A 151 -12.71 0.04 9.06
N SER A 152 -12.62 -0.36 7.78
CA SER A 152 -12.65 -1.76 7.40
C SER A 152 -11.42 -2.57 7.80
N VAL A 153 -10.29 -1.91 8.06
CA VAL A 153 -9.02 -2.57 8.40
C VAL A 153 -8.53 -2.25 9.82
N THR A 154 -9.31 -1.49 10.58
CA THR A 154 -8.96 -1.04 11.95
C THR A 154 -7.60 -0.32 11.97
N ALA A 155 -7.42 0.62 11.03
CA ALA A 155 -6.16 1.32 10.84
C ALA A 155 -6.00 2.53 11.79
N LYS A 156 -4.75 2.85 12.10
CA LYS A 156 -4.38 4.18 12.61
C LYS A 156 -4.31 5.15 11.43
N THR A 157 -5.18 6.14 11.40
CA THR A 157 -5.26 7.14 10.32
C THR A 157 -4.33 8.32 10.60
N HIS A 158 -3.68 8.81 9.54
CA HIS A 158 -2.86 10.02 9.50
C HIS A 158 -3.40 10.93 8.41
N GLU A 159 -3.97 12.05 8.82
CA GLU A 159 -4.47 13.07 7.90
C GLU A 159 -3.34 14.03 7.54
N VAL A 160 -3.11 14.23 6.23
CA VAL A 160 -2.11 15.13 5.69
C VAL A 160 -2.80 16.22 4.87
N GLY A 161 -2.65 17.46 5.31
CA GLY A 161 -3.28 18.60 4.64
C GLY A 161 -2.63 18.90 3.27
N ASN A 162 -3.47 19.12 2.26
CA ASN A 162 -3.04 19.51 0.92
C ASN A 162 -2.04 18.56 0.25
N ALA A 163 -2.08 17.25 0.53
CA ALA A 163 -1.16 16.28 -0.05
C ALA A 163 -1.60 15.75 -1.43
N GLY A 164 -2.77 16.18 -1.92
CA GLY A 164 -3.34 15.66 -3.17
C GLY A 164 -3.46 14.13 -3.11
N HIS A 165 -3.13 13.45 -4.20
CA HIS A 165 -3.07 11.98 -4.24
C HIS A 165 -1.68 11.43 -3.85
N PHE A 166 -0.91 12.17 -3.05
CA PHE A 166 0.48 11.83 -2.69
C PHE A 166 1.35 11.51 -3.91
N THR A 167 1.23 12.30 -4.96
CA THR A 167 2.02 12.11 -6.20
C THR A 167 3.30 12.96 -6.21
N GLU A 168 3.40 13.95 -5.31
CA GLU A 168 4.52 14.88 -5.20
C GLU A 168 5.49 14.44 -4.10
N ILE A 169 6.78 14.56 -4.39
CA ILE A 169 7.86 14.15 -3.49
C ILE A 169 7.85 14.98 -2.19
N GLU A 170 7.50 16.27 -2.29
CA GLU A 170 7.54 17.21 -1.16
C GLU A 170 6.58 16.84 -0.02
N LYS A 171 5.52 16.11 -0.34
CA LYS A 171 4.55 15.63 0.65
C LYS A 171 4.93 14.29 1.31
N PHE A 172 6.09 13.80 0.96
CA PHE A 172 6.58 12.50 1.40
C PHE A 172 7.33 12.55 2.75
N ASP A 173 7.76 13.71 3.21
CA ASP A 173 8.55 13.83 4.45
C ASP A 173 7.78 13.37 5.69
N GLU A 174 6.46 13.60 5.76
CA GLU A 174 5.64 13.09 6.85
C GLU A 174 5.54 11.56 6.83
N LEU A 175 5.44 10.95 5.64
CA LEU A 175 5.44 9.49 5.46
C LEU A 175 6.78 8.89 5.93
N ILE A 176 7.89 9.51 5.58
CA ILE A 176 9.22 9.07 6.03
C ILE A 176 9.36 9.21 7.53
N SER A 177 8.93 10.32 8.11
CA SER A 177 8.97 10.54 9.57
C SER A 177 8.16 9.49 10.33
N LEU A 178 7.02 9.07 9.77
CA LEU A 178 6.25 7.98 10.34
C LEU A 178 6.95 6.62 10.23
N ILE A 179 7.55 6.31 9.09
CA ILE A 179 8.34 5.09 8.91
C ILE A 179 9.42 5.02 9.98
N ASP A 180 10.05 6.15 10.27
CA ASP A 180 11.05 6.27 11.34
C ASP A 180 10.46 5.98 12.72
N SER A 181 9.34 6.63 13.05
CA SER A 181 8.68 6.43 14.34
C SER A 181 8.18 5.00 14.54
N ILE A 182 7.71 4.34 13.50
CA ILE A 182 7.31 2.92 13.56
C ILE A 182 8.52 2.03 13.83
N ASN A 183 9.69 2.36 13.26
CA ASN A 183 10.92 1.58 13.49
C ASN A 183 11.47 1.73 14.91
N GLU A 184 11.22 2.83 15.59
CA GLU A 184 11.63 3.06 16.96
C GLU A 184 10.76 2.33 18.00
N ILE A 185 9.53 1.96 17.62
CA ILE A 185 8.52 1.36 18.53
C ILE A 185 8.52 -0.18 18.45
N ILE A 186 9.09 -0.77 17.41
CA ILE A 186 9.11 -2.22 17.15
C ILE A 186 10.53 -2.80 17.35
#